data_8278e15ea1c0e5ac7cc145b6c1df0aa3
#
_entry.id   8278e15ea1c0e5ac7cc145b6c1df0aa3
#
_cell.length_a   1.000
_cell.length_b   1.000
_cell.length_c   1.000
_cell.angle_alpha   90.00
_cell.angle_beta   90.00
_cell.angle_gamma   90.00
#
_symmetry.space_group_name_H-M   'P 1'
#
loop_
_entity.id
_entity.type
_entity.pdbx_description
1 polymer ?
#
loop_
_entity_poly.entity_id
_entity_poly.type
_entity_poly.pdbx_seq_one_letter_code
_entity_poly.pdbx_strand_id
1 'polypeptide(L)'
;QAGRWTFAAYAGLALSVSAVPVIVKIFADLGVLHRNLSQLSLSVAVIDDAVVWIGLSIIALAVHLRYAGELFGNVAFTIAAVVALALLTVVARRTGGIARSDIRREPGIGTSCLVAAAFITLGAVITDGMGLDSTLGAFLCGAVVASGRIVPVAQLRPLRTVVLGVLAPLFLAINGLAADLTALRDPQLAMAAVAAVALAVLSKTIGAYGGSRLAGLEHDAAMAVSSALNARG
;
A
#
# COMPACT_ATOMS: atom_id res chain seq x y z
N GLN A 1 -29.34 -3.89 -8.59
CA GLN A 1 -28.36 -3.72 -9.71
C GLN A 1 -27.15 -2.87 -9.32
N ALA A 2 -27.30 -1.93 -8.38
CA ALA A 2 -26.18 -1.12 -7.89
C ALA A 2 -25.07 -1.94 -7.20
N GLY A 3 -25.42 -3.02 -6.51
CA GLY A 3 -24.45 -3.89 -5.85
C GLY A 3 -23.53 -4.67 -6.78
N ARG A 4 -23.92 -4.93 -8.04
CA ARG A 4 -23.09 -5.70 -8.97
C ARG A 4 -21.88 -4.91 -9.46
N TRP A 5 -22.05 -3.63 -9.78
CA TRP A 5 -20.96 -2.76 -10.21
C TRP A 5 -20.00 -2.43 -9.07
N THR A 6 -20.54 -2.17 -7.88
CA THR A 6 -19.73 -1.93 -6.68
C THR A 6 -18.92 -3.17 -6.31
N PHE A 7 -19.55 -4.35 -6.34
CA PHE A 7 -18.84 -5.61 -6.12
C PHE A 7 -17.73 -5.85 -7.17
N ALA A 8 -18.04 -5.64 -8.46
CA ALA A 8 -17.05 -5.83 -9.52
C ALA A 8 -15.87 -4.86 -9.39
N ALA A 9 -16.12 -3.60 -9.05
CA ALA A 9 -15.08 -2.61 -8.83
C ALA A 9 -14.22 -2.97 -7.60
N TYR A 10 -14.85 -3.37 -6.49
CA TYR A 10 -14.15 -3.80 -5.28
C TYR A 10 -13.30 -5.05 -5.54
N ALA A 11 -13.87 -6.06 -6.19
CA ALA A 11 -13.17 -7.29 -6.56
C ALA A 11 -11.99 -6.99 -7.52
N GLY A 12 -12.19 -6.11 -8.50
CA GLY A 12 -11.13 -5.69 -9.43
C GLY A 12 -9.96 -5.03 -8.70
N LEU A 13 -10.22 -4.12 -7.77
CA LEU A 13 -9.18 -3.51 -6.95
C LEU A 13 -8.49 -4.53 -6.05
N ALA A 14 -9.25 -5.40 -5.36
CA ALA A 14 -8.67 -6.44 -4.52
C ALA A 14 -7.75 -7.40 -5.31
N LEU A 15 -8.15 -7.74 -6.55
CA LEU A 15 -7.33 -8.58 -7.43
C LEU A 15 -6.10 -7.84 -8.01
N SER A 16 -6.05 -6.52 -7.95
CA SER A 16 -4.91 -5.74 -8.45
C SER A 16 -3.79 -5.54 -7.42
N VAL A 17 -4.03 -5.74 -6.13
CA VAL A 17 -3.07 -5.52 -5.05
C VAL A 17 -1.80 -6.37 -5.22
N SER A 18 -0.64 -5.77 -4.98
CA SER A 18 0.66 -6.44 -4.85
C SER A 18 1.13 -6.39 -3.40
N ALA A 19 1.67 -7.49 -2.87
CA ALA A 19 2.17 -7.53 -1.50
C ALA A 19 3.60 -6.99 -1.42
N VAL A 20 3.78 -5.68 -1.25
CA VAL A 20 5.11 -5.05 -1.10
C VAL A 20 6.01 -5.77 -0.08
N PRO A 21 5.53 -6.14 1.14
CA PRO A 21 6.36 -6.86 2.10
C PRO A 21 6.87 -8.21 1.58
N VAL A 22 6.05 -8.92 0.79
CA VAL A 22 6.41 -10.21 0.18
C VAL A 22 7.49 -9.99 -0.89
N ILE A 23 7.32 -8.98 -1.77
CA ILE A 23 8.32 -8.62 -2.79
C ILE A 23 9.67 -8.28 -2.14
N VAL A 24 9.64 -7.45 -1.07
CA VAL A 24 10.85 -7.08 -0.32
C VAL A 24 11.54 -8.32 0.26
N LYS A 25 10.76 -9.24 0.84
CA LYS A 25 11.29 -10.49 1.42
C LYS A 25 11.94 -11.36 0.35
N ILE A 26 11.27 -11.57 -0.78
CA ILE A 26 11.81 -12.36 -1.91
C ILE A 26 13.13 -11.74 -2.42
N PHE A 27 13.15 -10.43 -2.68
CA PHE A 27 14.36 -9.77 -3.16
C PHE A 27 15.51 -9.77 -2.13
N ALA A 28 15.18 -9.71 -0.84
CA ALA A 28 16.16 -9.82 0.23
C ALA A 28 16.75 -11.23 0.30
N ASP A 29 15.91 -12.27 0.22
CA ASP A 29 16.35 -13.67 0.26
C ASP A 29 17.20 -14.04 -0.97
N LEU A 30 16.87 -13.46 -2.14
CA LEU A 30 17.66 -13.62 -3.37
C LEU A 30 18.95 -12.75 -3.38
N GLY A 31 19.13 -11.85 -2.41
CA GLY A 31 20.28 -10.94 -2.36
C GLY A 31 20.30 -9.88 -3.47
N VAL A 32 19.15 -9.65 -4.15
CA VAL A 32 19.05 -8.71 -5.29
C VAL A 32 18.33 -7.41 -4.95
N LEU A 33 17.99 -7.17 -3.69
CA LEU A 33 17.23 -6.00 -3.24
C LEU A 33 17.86 -4.66 -3.68
N HIS A 34 19.18 -4.62 -3.82
CA HIS A 34 19.95 -3.42 -4.22
C HIS A 34 19.97 -3.17 -5.73
N ARG A 35 19.49 -4.10 -6.55
CA ARG A 35 19.49 -3.98 -8.01
C ARG A 35 18.44 -2.99 -8.50
N ASN A 36 18.73 -2.29 -9.59
CA ASN A 36 17.82 -1.27 -10.17
C ASN A 36 16.44 -1.83 -10.50
N LEU A 37 16.35 -3.05 -11.05
CA LEU A 37 15.08 -3.70 -11.36
C LEU A 37 14.25 -4.00 -10.11
N SER A 38 14.90 -4.42 -9.02
CA SER A 38 14.22 -4.65 -7.74
C SER A 38 13.68 -3.35 -7.15
N GLN A 39 14.47 -2.28 -7.19
CA GLN A 39 14.05 -0.96 -6.72
C GLN A 39 12.92 -0.39 -7.59
N LEU A 40 12.97 -0.60 -8.91
CA LEU A 40 11.90 -0.22 -9.83
C LEU A 40 10.60 -0.98 -9.50
N SER A 41 10.68 -2.32 -9.36
CA SER A 41 9.53 -3.15 -9.02
C SER A 41 8.88 -2.74 -7.69
N LEU A 42 9.69 -2.43 -6.68
CA LEU A 42 9.19 -1.93 -5.39
C LEU A 42 8.54 -0.55 -5.51
N SER A 43 9.11 0.35 -6.31
CA SER A 43 8.54 1.67 -6.55
C SER A 43 7.18 1.58 -7.24
N VAL A 44 7.06 0.70 -8.24
CA VAL A 44 5.80 0.43 -8.93
C VAL A 44 4.78 -0.18 -7.99
N ALA A 45 5.17 -1.15 -7.15
CA ALA A 45 4.27 -1.78 -6.18
C ALA A 45 3.74 -0.77 -5.15
N VAL A 46 4.58 0.15 -4.66
CA VAL A 46 4.16 1.23 -3.74
C VAL A 46 3.17 2.19 -4.39
N ILE A 47 3.38 2.54 -5.67
CA ILE A 47 2.44 3.39 -6.42
C ILE A 47 1.12 2.64 -6.64
N ASP A 48 1.18 1.36 -6.99
CA ASP A 48 0.02 0.50 -7.17
C ASP A 48 -0.82 0.42 -5.89
N ASP A 49 -0.21 0.21 -4.73
CA ASP A 49 -0.87 0.24 -3.43
C ASP A 49 -1.57 1.58 -3.19
N ALA A 50 -0.91 2.70 -3.45
CA ALA A 50 -1.51 4.01 -3.30
C ALA A 50 -2.75 4.19 -4.20
N VAL A 51 -2.70 3.74 -5.46
CA VAL A 51 -3.83 3.78 -6.39
C VAL A 51 -4.98 2.90 -5.89
N VAL A 52 -4.68 1.71 -5.39
CA VAL A 52 -5.70 0.80 -4.83
C VAL A 52 -6.39 1.43 -3.61
N TRP A 53 -5.65 2.00 -2.67
CA TRP A 53 -6.21 2.63 -1.49
C TRP A 53 -7.09 3.84 -1.82
N ILE A 54 -6.67 4.66 -2.78
CA ILE A 54 -7.48 5.76 -3.31
C ILE A 54 -8.76 5.21 -3.96
N GLY A 55 -8.66 4.16 -4.79
CA GLY A 55 -9.79 3.51 -5.43
C GLY A 55 -10.78 2.93 -4.43
N LEU A 56 -10.31 2.24 -3.39
CA LEU A 56 -11.14 1.71 -2.30
C LEU A 56 -11.86 2.83 -1.55
N SER A 57 -11.15 3.91 -1.26
CA SER A 57 -11.75 5.09 -0.60
C SER A 57 -12.85 5.72 -1.45
N ILE A 58 -12.67 5.81 -2.77
CA ILE A 58 -13.69 6.31 -3.71
C ILE A 58 -14.91 5.37 -3.72
N ILE A 59 -14.70 4.05 -3.75
CA ILE A 59 -15.81 3.09 -3.73
C ILE A 59 -16.54 3.13 -2.39
N ALA A 60 -15.83 3.16 -1.27
CA ALA A 60 -16.41 3.27 0.06
C ALA A 60 -17.27 4.53 0.18
N LEU A 61 -16.74 5.64 -0.29
CA LEU A 61 -17.45 6.90 -0.37
C LEU A 61 -18.70 6.78 -1.25
N ALA A 62 -18.60 6.24 -2.46
CA ALA A 62 -19.74 6.05 -3.37
C ALA A 62 -20.85 5.16 -2.76
N VAL A 63 -20.48 4.20 -1.92
CA VAL A 63 -21.42 3.36 -1.18
C VAL A 63 -22.08 4.16 -0.03
N HIS A 64 -21.29 4.86 0.78
CA HIS A 64 -21.82 5.73 1.86
C HIS A 64 -22.75 6.82 1.33
N LEU A 65 -22.44 7.41 0.19
CA LEU A 65 -23.22 8.46 -0.44
C LEU A 65 -24.62 8.02 -0.88
N ARG A 66 -24.82 6.76 -1.16
CA ARG A 66 -26.13 6.19 -1.45
C ARG A 66 -27.03 6.08 -0.21
N TYR A 67 -26.42 6.04 0.97
CA TYR A 67 -27.14 5.81 2.22
C TYR A 67 -27.28 7.07 3.10
N ALA A 68 -26.49 8.12 2.91
CA ALA A 68 -26.37 9.23 3.87
C ALA A 68 -26.73 10.63 3.34
N GLY A 69 -27.08 10.84 2.09
CA GLY A 69 -27.57 12.15 1.59
C GLY A 69 -26.71 13.41 1.79
N GLU A 70 -25.60 13.32 2.50
CA GLU A 70 -24.72 14.46 2.88
C GLU A 70 -23.37 14.45 2.15
N LEU A 71 -23.41 14.53 0.88
CA LEU A 71 -22.37 14.03 -0.01
C LEU A 71 -21.20 14.92 -0.35
N PHE A 72 -21.47 16.18 -0.63
CA PHE A 72 -20.45 17.05 -1.25
C PHE A 72 -19.33 17.46 -0.28
N GLY A 73 -19.63 17.57 1.02
CA GLY A 73 -18.65 17.93 2.03
C GLY A 73 -17.52 16.89 2.19
N ASN A 74 -17.91 15.61 2.25
CA ASN A 74 -16.94 14.54 2.54
C ASN A 74 -16.03 14.22 1.34
N VAL A 75 -16.51 14.26 0.10
CA VAL A 75 -15.68 14.03 -1.11
C VAL A 75 -14.64 15.12 -1.29
N ALA A 76 -15.06 16.37 -1.21
CA ALA A 76 -14.16 17.51 -1.34
C ALA A 76 -13.12 17.50 -0.22
N PHE A 77 -13.52 17.16 1.01
CA PHE A 77 -12.64 17.06 2.16
C PHE A 77 -11.64 15.89 2.02
N THR A 78 -12.09 14.74 1.51
CA THR A 78 -11.22 13.58 1.24
C THR A 78 -10.17 13.90 0.20
N ILE A 79 -10.58 14.47 -0.93
CA ILE A 79 -9.64 14.89 -1.98
C ILE A 79 -8.70 15.96 -1.44
N ALA A 80 -9.21 16.93 -0.68
CA ALA A 80 -8.39 17.96 -0.05
C ALA A 80 -7.39 17.38 0.96
N ALA A 81 -7.77 16.38 1.76
CA ALA A 81 -6.88 15.72 2.71
C ALA A 81 -5.77 14.93 2.00
N VAL A 82 -6.11 14.16 0.96
CA VAL A 82 -5.12 13.43 0.14
C VAL A 82 -4.17 14.40 -0.57
N VAL A 83 -4.71 15.48 -1.16
CA VAL A 83 -3.92 16.53 -1.82
C VAL A 83 -3.07 17.28 -0.79
N ALA A 84 -3.63 17.64 0.37
CA ALA A 84 -2.88 18.33 1.43
C ALA A 84 -1.73 17.46 1.95
N LEU A 85 -1.96 16.16 2.12
CA LEU A 85 -0.93 15.23 2.57
C LEU A 85 0.14 14.97 1.50
N ALA A 86 -0.27 14.88 0.23
CA ALA A 86 0.66 14.82 -0.91
C ALA A 86 1.47 16.12 -1.03
N LEU A 87 0.83 17.28 -0.87
CA LEU A 87 1.50 18.58 -0.83
C LEU A 87 2.43 18.69 0.38
N LEU A 88 2.01 18.22 1.55
CA LEU A 88 2.85 18.19 2.75
C LEU A 88 4.11 17.32 2.52
N THR A 89 3.98 16.19 1.84
CA THR A 89 5.14 15.37 1.46
C THR A 89 6.06 16.09 0.46
N VAL A 90 5.49 16.78 -0.53
CA VAL A 90 6.26 17.56 -1.53
C VAL A 90 6.90 18.78 -0.88
N VAL A 91 6.16 19.55 -0.08
CA VAL A 91 6.69 20.69 0.67
C VAL A 91 7.75 20.23 1.66
N ALA A 92 7.47 19.18 2.43
CA ALA A 92 8.45 18.56 3.30
C ALA A 92 9.70 18.11 2.51
N ARG A 93 9.60 17.64 1.30
CA ARG A 93 10.75 17.36 0.42
C ARG A 93 11.50 18.62 -0.03
N ARG A 94 10.83 19.73 -0.26
CA ARG A 94 11.46 20.98 -0.74
C ARG A 94 12.04 21.84 0.38
N THR A 95 11.41 21.91 1.55
CA THR A 95 11.83 22.77 2.66
C THR A 95 12.81 22.14 3.63
N GLY A 96 13.16 20.87 3.46
CA GLY A 96 14.02 20.11 4.39
C GLY A 96 15.49 20.55 4.49
N GLY A 97 15.82 21.71 3.94
CA GLY A 97 17.10 22.36 4.20
C GLY A 97 17.11 23.27 5.45
N ILE A 98 15.93 23.67 5.93
CA ILE A 98 15.83 24.71 6.98
C ILE A 98 15.76 24.15 8.40
N ALA A 99 15.19 22.94 8.58
CA ALA A 99 15.02 22.36 9.92
C ALA A 99 16.26 21.61 10.46
N ARG A 100 17.31 21.46 9.66
CA ARG A 100 18.50 20.67 10.03
C ARG A 100 19.52 21.43 10.89
N SER A 101 19.36 22.73 11.07
CA SER A 101 20.39 23.56 11.71
C SER A 101 20.26 23.72 13.22
N ASP A 102 19.14 23.30 13.85
CA ASP A 102 18.90 23.71 15.25
C ASP A 102 18.57 22.58 16.26
N ILE A 103 18.48 21.31 15.84
CA ILE A 103 18.29 20.20 16.79
C ILE A 103 19.63 19.59 17.16
N ARG A 104 20.28 20.17 18.15
CA ARG A 104 21.58 19.75 18.73
C ARG A 104 21.57 18.39 19.45
N ARG A 105 20.46 17.67 19.51
CA ARG A 105 20.41 16.31 20.05
C ARG A 105 19.63 15.42 19.06
N GLU A 106 20.33 14.49 18.44
CA GLU A 106 19.65 13.41 17.75
C GLU A 106 18.78 12.64 18.74
N PRO A 107 17.47 12.47 18.48
CA PRO A 107 16.61 11.70 19.36
C PRO A 107 17.14 10.27 19.46
N GLY A 108 17.03 9.68 20.65
CA GLY A 108 17.43 8.29 20.84
C GLY A 108 16.60 7.35 19.97
N ILE A 109 17.15 6.17 19.64
CA ILE A 109 16.50 5.16 18.79
C ILE A 109 15.07 4.85 19.24
N GLY A 110 14.86 4.68 20.57
CA GLY A 110 13.55 4.41 21.14
C GLY A 110 12.56 5.55 20.90
N THR A 111 12.99 6.79 21.12
CA THR A 111 12.17 7.99 20.87
C THR A 111 11.80 8.11 19.40
N SER A 112 12.73 7.85 18.49
CA SER A 112 12.49 7.88 17.04
C SER A 112 11.46 6.83 16.60
N CYS A 113 11.55 5.61 17.15
CA CYS A 113 10.57 4.56 16.87
C CYS A 113 9.18 4.92 17.42
N LEU A 114 9.11 5.46 18.64
CA LEU A 114 7.84 5.89 19.26
C LEU A 114 7.19 7.04 18.49
N VAL A 115 7.97 8.05 18.11
CA VAL A 115 7.47 9.19 17.33
C VAL A 115 6.96 8.72 15.96
N ALA A 116 7.70 7.85 15.28
CA ALA A 116 7.27 7.29 14.00
C ALA A 116 5.99 6.48 14.15
N ALA A 117 5.91 5.58 15.13
CA ALA A 117 4.73 4.75 15.39
C ALA A 117 3.52 5.63 15.75
N ALA A 118 3.67 6.60 16.64
CA ALA A 118 2.60 7.52 17.03
C ALA A 118 2.10 8.35 15.82
N PHE A 119 2.99 8.85 14.98
CA PHE A 119 2.64 9.62 13.80
C PHE A 119 1.87 8.79 12.78
N ILE A 120 2.31 7.55 12.53
CA ILE A 120 1.63 6.61 11.63
C ILE A 120 0.25 6.23 12.17
N THR A 121 0.15 5.92 13.48
CA THR A 121 -1.13 5.59 14.12
C THR A 121 -2.08 6.78 14.11
N LEU A 122 -1.60 7.98 14.36
CA LEU A 122 -2.41 9.21 14.27
C LEU A 122 -2.99 9.39 12.86
N GLY A 123 -2.18 9.18 11.83
CA GLY A 123 -2.65 9.21 10.44
C GLY A 123 -3.77 8.19 10.18
N ALA A 124 -3.61 6.96 10.67
CA ALA A 124 -4.62 5.92 10.57
C ALA A 124 -5.93 6.32 11.25
N VAL A 125 -5.87 6.83 12.49
CA VAL A 125 -7.05 7.25 13.25
C VAL A 125 -7.78 8.43 12.59
N ILE A 126 -7.01 9.38 12.04
CA ILE A 126 -7.60 10.54 11.34
C ILE A 126 -8.38 10.07 10.11
N THR A 127 -7.81 9.21 9.26
CA THR A 127 -8.50 8.72 8.06
C THR A 127 -9.70 7.84 8.41
N ASP A 128 -9.59 6.99 9.42
CA ASP A 128 -10.70 6.17 9.93
C ASP A 128 -11.87 7.03 10.41
N GLY A 129 -11.59 8.07 11.22
CA GLY A 129 -12.59 9.03 11.69
C GLY A 129 -13.25 9.85 10.57
N MET A 130 -12.63 9.91 9.39
CA MET A 130 -13.17 10.53 8.18
C MET A 130 -13.98 9.56 7.32
N GLY A 131 -14.15 8.31 7.74
CA GLY A 131 -14.81 7.26 6.98
C GLY A 131 -13.99 6.72 5.81
N LEU A 132 -12.67 6.96 5.82
CA LEU A 132 -11.71 6.41 4.87
C LEU A 132 -11.03 5.18 5.47
N ASP A 133 -10.34 4.42 4.62
CA ASP A 133 -9.53 3.31 5.12
C ASP A 133 -8.35 3.82 5.95
N SER A 134 -8.20 3.28 7.16
CA SER A 134 -7.12 3.63 8.10
C SER A 134 -5.72 3.35 7.53
N THR A 135 -5.61 2.38 6.63
CA THR A 135 -4.35 2.01 5.97
C THR A 135 -3.82 3.13 5.09
N LEU A 136 -4.73 3.91 4.45
CA LEU A 136 -4.33 5.07 3.64
C LEU A 136 -3.59 6.10 4.49
N GLY A 137 -4.14 6.47 5.65
CA GLY A 137 -3.51 7.44 6.55
C GLY A 137 -2.17 6.93 7.10
N ALA A 138 -2.13 5.67 7.53
CA ALA A 138 -0.90 5.03 7.98
C ALA A 138 0.18 5.05 6.88
N PHE A 139 -0.19 4.69 5.65
CA PHE A 139 0.73 4.66 4.51
C PHE A 139 1.30 6.04 4.19
N LEU A 140 0.43 7.06 4.12
CA LEU A 140 0.84 8.43 3.80
C LEU A 140 1.75 9.01 4.90
N CYS A 141 1.40 8.82 6.16
CA CYS A 141 2.24 9.21 7.28
C CYS A 141 3.57 8.43 7.29
N GLY A 142 3.54 7.13 6.99
CA GLY A 142 4.73 6.30 6.82
C GLY A 142 5.66 6.81 5.72
N ALA A 143 5.11 7.26 4.57
CA ALA A 143 5.89 7.86 3.49
C ALA A 143 6.56 9.17 3.92
N VAL A 144 5.90 9.99 4.74
CA VAL A 144 6.49 11.19 5.34
C VAL A 144 7.62 10.83 6.30
N VAL A 145 7.42 9.84 7.17
CA VAL A 145 8.47 9.33 8.08
C VAL A 145 9.66 8.78 7.29
N ALA A 146 9.40 8.00 6.23
CA ALA A 146 10.44 7.45 5.36
C ALA A 146 11.26 8.52 4.62
N SER A 147 10.75 9.75 4.49
CA SER A 147 11.53 10.86 3.93
C SER A 147 12.72 11.27 4.82
N GLY A 148 12.82 10.73 6.03
CA GLY A 148 13.90 10.98 6.99
C GLY A 148 13.89 12.36 7.64
N ARG A 149 12.77 13.09 7.55
CA ARG A 149 12.67 14.46 8.01
C ARG A 149 12.12 14.60 9.41
N ILE A 150 11.25 13.66 9.83
CA ILE A 150 10.71 13.61 11.18
C ILE A 150 11.69 12.88 12.10
N VAL A 151 12.21 11.74 11.63
CA VAL A 151 13.20 10.93 12.35
C VAL A 151 14.21 10.34 11.36
N PRO A 152 15.49 10.14 11.75
CA PRO A 152 16.49 9.50 10.90
C PRO A 152 16.06 8.06 10.56
N VAL A 153 16.00 7.72 9.27
CA VAL A 153 15.57 6.38 8.80
C VAL A 153 16.45 5.27 9.38
N ALA A 154 17.74 5.54 9.62
CA ALA A 154 18.66 4.57 10.23
C ALA A 154 18.22 4.14 11.64
N GLN A 155 17.53 5.00 12.38
CA GLN A 155 17.04 4.72 13.74
C GLN A 155 15.72 3.90 13.73
N LEU A 156 15.08 3.72 12.57
CA LEU A 156 13.85 2.93 12.42
C LEU A 156 14.10 1.43 12.20
N ARG A 157 15.37 0.99 12.20
CA ARG A 157 15.71 -0.44 12.04
C ARG A 157 14.99 -1.36 13.03
N PRO A 158 14.92 -1.06 14.35
CA PRO A 158 14.19 -1.92 15.28
C PRO A 158 12.71 -2.01 14.98
N LEU A 159 12.07 -0.87 14.64
CA LEU A 159 10.67 -0.83 14.24
C LEU A 159 10.43 -1.71 13.00
N ARG A 160 11.29 -1.60 11.99
CA ARG A 160 11.23 -2.45 10.79
C ARG A 160 11.37 -3.94 11.14
N THR A 161 12.27 -4.29 12.06
CA THR A 161 12.46 -5.69 12.49
C THR A 161 11.20 -6.23 13.16
N VAL A 162 10.57 -5.46 14.04
CA VAL A 162 9.32 -5.86 14.70
C VAL A 162 8.18 -5.97 13.68
N VAL A 163 8.04 -5.01 12.79
CA VAL A 163 7.00 -5.02 11.76
C VAL A 163 7.14 -6.23 10.84
N LEU A 164 8.33 -6.47 10.28
CA LEU A 164 8.54 -7.56 9.32
C LEU A 164 8.68 -8.93 9.99
N GLY A 165 9.19 -8.99 11.22
CA GLY A 165 9.42 -10.26 11.92
C GLY A 165 8.24 -10.75 12.74
N VAL A 166 7.35 -9.85 13.18
CA VAL A 166 6.24 -10.19 14.08
C VAL A 166 4.90 -9.74 13.51
N LEU A 167 4.74 -8.44 13.23
CA LEU A 167 3.42 -7.91 12.87
C LEU A 167 2.95 -8.39 11.49
N ALA A 168 3.83 -8.43 10.49
CA ALA A 168 3.46 -8.88 9.16
C ALA A 168 3.11 -10.40 9.11
N PRO A 169 3.89 -11.33 9.70
CA PRO A 169 3.48 -12.72 9.81
C PRO A 169 2.18 -12.91 10.59
N LEU A 170 2.00 -12.17 11.70
CA LEU A 170 0.78 -12.24 12.50
C LEU A 170 -0.43 -11.76 11.71
N PHE A 171 -0.32 -10.66 10.98
CA PHE A 171 -1.35 -10.13 10.09
C PHE A 171 -1.75 -11.16 9.03
N LEU A 172 -0.77 -11.78 8.36
CA LEU A 172 -1.04 -12.81 7.35
C LEU A 172 -1.68 -14.04 7.97
N ALA A 173 -1.25 -14.47 9.17
CA ALA A 173 -1.83 -15.60 9.87
C ALA A 173 -3.30 -15.35 10.26
N ILE A 174 -3.61 -14.17 10.80
CA ILE A 174 -4.99 -13.80 11.18
C ILE A 174 -5.90 -13.78 9.95
N ASN A 175 -5.45 -13.18 8.84
CA ASN A 175 -6.23 -13.15 7.60
C ASN A 175 -6.40 -14.55 7.01
N GLY A 176 -5.36 -15.39 7.06
CA GLY A 176 -5.45 -16.79 6.62
C GLY A 176 -6.42 -17.62 7.45
N LEU A 177 -6.44 -17.42 8.77
CA LEU A 177 -7.39 -18.11 9.67
C LEU A 177 -8.83 -17.62 9.50
N ALA A 178 -9.03 -16.37 9.08
CA ALA A 178 -10.35 -15.82 8.79
C ALA A 178 -10.94 -16.35 7.47
N ALA A 179 -10.12 -16.93 6.60
CA ALA A 179 -10.57 -17.48 5.32
C ALA A 179 -11.31 -18.81 5.53
N ASP A 180 -12.59 -18.85 5.15
CA ASP A 180 -13.37 -20.10 5.18
C ASP A 180 -13.06 -20.98 3.96
N LEU A 181 -12.10 -21.87 4.12
CA LEU A 181 -11.74 -22.85 3.10
C LEU A 181 -12.78 -23.93 2.88
N THR A 182 -13.76 -24.07 3.79
CA THR A 182 -14.83 -25.09 3.62
C THR A 182 -15.74 -24.76 2.44
N ALA A 183 -15.86 -23.49 2.08
CA ALA A 183 -16.58 -23.04 0.89
C ALA A 183 -16.00 -23.62 -0.42
N LEU A 184 -14.71 -23.98 -0.46
CA LEU A 184 -14.09 -24.61 -1.63
C LEU A 184 -14.49 -26.08 -1.84
N ARG A 185 -15.25 -26.67 -0.91
CA ARG A 185 -15.84 -28.00 -1.13
C ARG A 185 -16.94 -27.98 -2.18
N ASP A 186 -17.56 -26.83 -2.43
CA ASP A 186 -18.48 -26.63 -3.56
C ASP A 186 -17.65 -26.51 -4.86
N PRO A 187 -17.83 -27.41 -5.84
CA PRO A 187 -17.10 -27.36 -7.11
C PRO A 187 -17.29 -26.07 -7.89
N GLN A 188 -18.44 -25.42 -7.77
CA GLN A 188 -18.70 -24.14 -8.45
C GLN A 188 -17.89 -23.01 -7.84
N LEU A 189 -17.83 -22.95 -6.50
CA LEU A 189 -17.02 -21.96 -5.79
C LEU A 189 -15.53 -22.22 -5.98
N ALA A 190 -15.10 -23.47 -5.98
CA ALA A 190 -13.72 -23.84 -6.27
C ALA A 190 -13.29 -23.41 -7.67
N MET A 191 -14.13 -23.68 -8.69
CA MET A 191 -13.88 -23.20 -10.06
C MET A 191 -13.84 -21.68 -10.16
N ALA A 192 -14.76 -20.99 -9.49
CA ALA A 192 -14.76 -19.54 -9.44
C ALA A 192 -13.50 -18.96 -8.80
N ALA A 193 -13.03 -19.58 -7.70
CA ALA A 193 -11.78 -19.19 -7.04
C ALA A 193 -10.55 -19.37 -7.94
N VAL A 194 -10.45 -20.53 -8.62
CA VAL A 194 -9.38 -20.78 -9.60
C VAL A 194 -9.43 -19.76 -10.73
N ALA A 195 -10.61 -19.50 -11.28
CA ALA A 195 -10.78 -18.49 -12.35
C ALA A 195 -10.39 -17.09 -11.88
N ALA A 196 -10.76 -16.70 -10.64
CA ALA A 196 -10.39 -15.42 -10.06
C ALA A 196 -8.87 -15.29 -9.91
N VAL A 197 -8.20 -16.32 -9.39
CA VAL A 197 -6.73 -16.35 -9.27
C VAL A 197 -6.06 -16.27 -10.64
N ALA A 198 -6.52 -17.07 -11.60
CA ALA A 198 -5.98 -17.04 -12.96
C ALA A 198 -6.16 -15.66 -13.60
N LEU A 199 -7.35 -15.07 -13.50
CA LEU A 199 -7.63 -13.72 -14.00
C LEU A 199 -6.73 -12.68 -13.34
N ALA A 200 -6.55 -12.77 -12.04
CA ALA A 200 -5.70 -11.87 -11.26
C ALA A 200 -4.24 -11.95 -11.72
N VAL A 201 -3.69 -13.17 -11.89
CA VAL A 201 -2.30 -13.37 -12.34
C VAL A 201 -2.13 -12.88 -13.78
N LEU A 202 -3.03 -13.25 -14.68
CA LEU A 202 -2.95 -12.88 -16.09
C LEU A 202 -3.07 -11.37 -16.29
N SER A 203 -4.08 -10.72 -15.70
CA SER A 203 -4.30 -9.29 -15.83
C SER A 203 -3.10 -8.49 -15.30
N LYS A 204 -2.55 -8.88 -14.16
CA LYS A 204 -1.37 -8.23 -13.56
C LYS A 204 -0.13 -8.43 -14.43
N THR A 205 0.11 -9.66 -14.90
CA THR A 205 1.25 -9.96 -15.77
C THR A 205 1.16 -9.15 -17.07
N ILE A 206 0.01 -9.15 -17.73
CA ILE A 206 -0.19 -8.43 -18.99
C ILE A 206 -0.03 -6.93 -18.78
N GLY A 207 -0.66 -6.38 -17.72
CA GLY A 207 -0.57 -4.94 -17.41
C GLY A 207 0.84 -4.49 -17.08
N ALA A 208 1.51 -5.21 -16.17
CA ALA A 208 2.86 -4.88 -15.72
C ALA A 208 3.89 -5.09 -16.84
N TYR A 209 3.78 -6.17 -17.60
CA TYR A 209 4.64 -6.42 -18.75
C TYR A 209 4.44 -5.35 -19.83
N GLY A 210 3.19 -5.09 -20.24
CA GLY A 210 2.86 -4.07 -21.23
C GLY A 210 3.35 -2.69 -20.82
N GLY A 211 3.09 -2.27 -19.60
CA GLY A 211 3.58 -1.00 -19.04
C GLY A 211 5.11 -0.92 -19.04
N SER A 212 5.79 -1.99 -18.65
CA SER A 212 7.26 -2.07 -18.64
C SER A 212 7.84 -1.97 -20.07
N ARG A 213 7.21 -2.61 -21.06
CA ARG A 213 7.61 -2.53 -22.47
C ARG A 213 7.37 -1.12 -23.05
N LEU A 214 6.26 -0.49 -22.71
CA LEU A 214 5.97 0.89 -23.13
C LEU A 214 6.96 1.89 -22.49
N ALA A 215 7.46 1.60 -21.27
CA ALA A 215 8.51 2.38 -20.63
C ALA A 215 9.91 2.13 -21.20
N GLY A 216 10.06 1.27 -22.23
CA GLY A 216 11.32 1.02 -22.89
C GLY A 216 12.19 -0.08 -22.26
N LEU A 217 11.66 -0.87 -21.30
CA LEU A 217 12.42 -1.98 -20.73
C LEU A 217 12.58 -3.12 -21.76
N GLU A 218 13.72 -3.78 -21.73
CA GLU A 218 13.97 -5.01 -22.50
C GLU A 218 13.04 -6.15 -22.03
N HIS A 219 12.87 -7.17 -22.89
CA HIS A 219 11.97 -8.28 -22.62
C HIS A 219 12.19 -8.93 -21.26
N ASP A 220 13.44 -9.29 -20.95
CA ASP A 220 13.78 -10.00 -19.71
C ASP A 220 13.55 -9.13 -18.46
N ALA A 221 13.86 -7.84 -18.57
CA ALA A 221 13.60 -6.87 -17.51
C ALA A 221 12.09 -6.68 -17.28
N ALA A 222 11.30 -6.58 -18.36
CA ALA A 222 9.85 -6.46 -18.28
C ALA A 222 9.20 -7.72 -17.69
N MET A 223 9.69 -8.90 -18.03
CA MET A 223 9.26 -10.18 -17.45
C MET A 223 9.60 -10.25 -15.97
N ALA A 224 10.80 -9.83 -15.56
CA ALA A 224 11.21 -9.81 -14.16
C ALA A 224 10.32 -8.88 -13.32
N VAL A 225 10.04 -7.66 -13.80
CA VAL A 225 9.16 -6.69 -13.12
C VAL A 225 7.73 -7.24 -13.01
N SER A 226 7.17 -7.79 -14.10
CA SER A 226 5.81 -8.32 -14.11
C SER A 226 5.65 -9.54 -13.17
N SER A 227 6.66 -10.40 -13.12
CA SER A 227 6.70 -11.55 -12.20
C SER A 227 6.79 -11.10 -10.74
N ALA A 228 7.64 -10.11 -10.44
CA ALA A 228 7.77 -9.55 -9.10
C ALA A 228 6.46 -8.93 -8.60
N LEU A 229 5.75 -8.19 -9.46
CA LEU A 229 4.47 -7.55 -9.12
C LEU A 229 3.31 -8.54 -8.93
N ASN A 230 3.47 -9.81 -9.34
CA ASN A 230 2.52 -10.88 -9.06
C ASN A 230 2.66 -11.48 -7.64
N ALA A 231 3.66 -11.06 -6.85
CA ALA A 231 3.73 -11.46 -5.46
C ALA A 231 2.52 -10.89 -4.69
N ARG A 232 1.72 -11.77 -4.13
CA ARG A 232 0.46 -11.45 -3.42
C ARG A 232 0.57 -11.89 -1.96
N GLY A 233 -0.12 -11.19 -1.08
CA GLY A 233 -0.23 -11.53 0.34
C GLY A 233 -1.52 -12.23 0.65
#